data_c60717d239b667e78beeabecff0e8448
#
_entry.id   c60717d239b667e78beeabecff0e8448
#
_cell.length_a   1.000
_cell.length_b   1.000
_cell.length_c   1.000
_cell.angle_alpha   90.00
_cell.angle_beta   90.00
_cell.angle_gamma   90.00
#
_symmetry.space_group_name_H-M   'P 1'
#
loop_
_entity.id
_entity.type
_entity.pdbx_description
1 polymer ?
#
loop_
_entity_poly.entity_id
_entity_poly.type
_entity_poly.pdbx_seq_one_letter_code
_entity_poly.pdbx_strand_id
1 'polypeptide(L)'
;SFWDFSQTEDFFKLSIPEIIEDVNQNNIDHNFHVETKFINSIVQGEYRFLHDLKFDEMLHARIIRPQSYSHRFISIDESIYKYLKDHNLELFIKNSFVAILGDDEYEVIKSLNRVKNSIKWEQVDKLANDEVFNLIDKNNKDTLVVKRGGEAFHENIPEIKSYKNSNYKTLTSEFNKPYLMHGSIGPSASCSIYKNGKFVIYSHSQAIYALKSILSNAFNLEEENITLHFMPGAGCYGHNGADDVTYEAALLSKEFENKYILLKWTREDENCWEPYGSASKNKLTATLDENNKIIYWSSEAYSDTYLTRPMVGKLEYFVSQRFLNNDFKKYKAEPRTGAHMGIHRNLDPIYNFKETRLVKNLVHDLPLRTSALRTLGAFANTTATETFMDDLCIEANIDPFEFRINHLDDNRAIDLLNDLKTQMKKDKLSENGFRGIAFSRYKNSASYCAVGVELTVSDNVEVELKQAWISVDAGEVAFKEGIEAQVEGGFIQAASWSLYEQVDFDNNEILSKDWDGYKIIEFDNIPLIKTSVINRVGFPYLGVGEAVAGPTGASISNALKRALGERIKSMPFSQENITKQLLG
;
A
#
# COMPACT_ATOMS: atom_id res chain seq x y z
N SER A 1 -32.24 -6.19 -23.66
CA SER A 1 -31.16 -5.49 -22.92
C SER A 1 -29.81 -5.96 -23.42
N PHE A 2 -28.72 -5.27 -23.03
CA PHE A 2 -27.35 -5.69 -23.34
C PHE A 2 -27.10 -7.13 -22.84
N TRP A 3 -27.62 -7.50 -21.67
CA TRP A 3 -27.51 -8.84 -21.10
C TRP A 3 -28.22 -9.91 -21.93
N ASP A 4 -29.38 -9.60 -22.48
CA ASP A 4 -30.11 -10.56 -23.35
C ASP A 4 -29.33 -10.78 -24.65
N PHE A 5 -28.75 -9.70 -25.23
CA PHE A 5 -27.94 -9.78 -26.42
C PHE A 5 -26.60 -10.50 -26.17
N SER A 6 -25.94 -10.27 -25.02
CA SER A 6 -24.68 -10.92 -24.66
C SER A 6 -24.78 -12.44 -24.50
N GLN A 7 -25.99 -12.98 -24.37
CA GLN A 7 -26.27 -14.42 -24.32
C GLN A 7 -26.54 -15.03 -25.71
N THR A 8 -26.49 -14.26 -26.76
CA THR A 8 -26.74 -14.75 -28.13
C THR A 8 -25.44 -15.13 -28.83
N GLU A 9 -25.53 -16.08 -29.81
CA GLU A 9 -24.40 -16.40 -30.67
C GLU A 9 -23.88 -15.19 -31.47
N ASP A 10 -24.74 -14.21 -31.74
CA ASP A 10 -24.38 -13.02 -32.49
C ASP A 10 -23.45 -12.07 -31.70
N PHE A 11 -23.51 -12.07 -30.37
CA PHE A 11 -22.57 -11.34 -29.54
C PHE A 11 -21.12 -11.82 -29.75
N PHE A 12 -20.90 -13.13 -29.90
CA PHE A 12 -19.57 -13.71 -30.11
C PHE A 12 -19.07 -13.54 -31.56
N LYS A 13 -19.92 -13.08 -32.46
CA LYS A 13 -19.55 -12.76 -33.85
C LYS A 13 -19.20 -11.29 -34.05
N LEU A 14 -19.39 -10.44 -33.01
CA LEU A 14 -19.01 -9.04 -33.09
C LEU A 14 -17.50 -8.91 -33.22
N SER A 15 -17.06 -8.31 -34.32
CA SER A 15 -15.69 -7.81 -34.45
C SER A 15 -15.63 -6.35 -34.02
N ILE A 16 -14.65 -6.01 -33.20
CA ILE A 16 -14.36 -4.59 -32.90
C ILE A 16 -13.80 -3.99 -34.19
N PRO A 17 -14.41 -2.91 -34.75
CA PRO A 17 -13.85 -2.26 -35.92
C PRO A 17 -12.45 -1.73 -35.62
N GLU A 18 -11.53 -1.91 -36.56
CA GLU A 18 -10.13 -1.42 -36.45
C GLU A 18 -10.05 0.11 -36.31
N ILE A 19 -11.10 0.82 -36.72
CA ILE A 19 -11.21 2.27 -36.57
C ILE A 19 -12.52 2.54 -35.82
N ILE A 20 -12.39 2.95 -34.58
CA ILE A 20 -13.47 3.63 -33.86
C ILE A 20 -13.49 5.04 -34.46
N GLU A 21 -14.46 5.33 -35.35
CA GLU A 21 -14.70 6.72 -35.77
C GLU A 21 -14.88 7.57 -34.51
N ASP A 22 -14.20 8.71 -34.48
CA ASP A 22 -14.29 9.67 -33.37
C ASP A 22 -15.77 9.88 -33.00
N VAL A 23 -16.19 9.36 -31.89
CA VAL A 23 -17.46 9.71 -31.29
C VAL A 23 -17.39 11.22 -31.09
N ASN A 24 -18.31 11.94 -31.75
CA ASN A 24 -18.36 13.38 -31.74
C ASN A 24 -18.34 13.88 -30.29
N GLN A 25 -17.17 14.29 -29.82
CA GLN A 25 -16.88 14.64 -28.41
C GLN A 25 -17.67 15.91 -27.98
N ASN A 26 -18.35 16.56 -28.89
CA ASN A 26 -19.07 17.82 -28.67
C ASN A 26 -20.39 17.68 -27.87
N ASN A 27 -20.80 16.47 -27.50
CA ASN A 27 -22.07 16.23 -26.80
C ASN A 27 -21.91 15.53 -25.41
N ILE A 28 -20.73 15.48 -24.86
CA ILE A 28 -20.58 15.00 -23.47
C ILE A 28 -20.95 16.17 -22.56
N ASP A 29 -22.05 16.01 -21.81
CA ASP A 29 -22.41 16.97 -20.76
C ASP A 29 -21.43 16.81 -19.59
N HIS A 30 -20.40 17.67 -19.55
CA HIS A 30 -19.40 17.69 -18.51
C HIS A 30 -19.95 18.11 -17.12
N ASN A 31 -21.21 18.48 -17.03
CA ASN A 31 -21.92 18.76 -15.78
C ASN A 31 -22.77 17.57 -15.32
N PHE A 32 -22.60 16.41 -15.95
CA PHE A 32 -23.34 15.21 -15.57
C PHE A 32 -22.92 14.77 -14.15
N HIS A 33 -23.85 14.93 -13.21
CA HIS A 33 -23.67 14.44 -11.84
C HIS A 33 -23.94 12.95 -11.81
N VAL A 34 -22.90 12.14 -11.59
CA VAL A 34 -23.01 10.67 -11.46
C VAL A 34 -23.24 10.32 -9.99
N GLU A 35 -24.45 9.94 -9.65
CA GLU A 35 -24.71 9.36 -8.33
C GLU A 35 -24.08 7.98 -8.22
N THR A 36 -23.37 7.71 -7.10
CA THR A 36 -22.89 6.36 -6.80
C THR A 36 -24.07 5.43 -6.62
N LYS A 37 -24.18 4.39 -7.46
CA LYS A 37 -25.33 3.49 -7.58
C LYS A 37 -25.86 2.95 -6.23
N PHE A 38 -24.99 2.78 -5.25
CA PHE A 38 -25.33 2.15 -3.97
C PHE A 38 -25.35 3.13 -2.79
N ILE A 39 -25.13 4.44 -3.01
CA ILE A 39 -24.96 5.41 -1.92
C ILE A 39 -26.19 5.43 -0.98
N ASN A 40 -27.39 5.41 -1.56
CA ASN A 40 -28.63 5.46 -0.79
C ASN A 40 -28.79 4.22 0.09
N SER A 41 -28.54 3.02 -0.46
CA SER A 41 -28.63 1.78 0.31
C SER A 41 -27.55 1.67 1.40
N ILE A 42 -26.35 2.23 1.15
CA ILE A 42 -25.29 2.31 2.17
C ILE A 42 -25.72 3.21 3.32
N VAL A 43 -26.19 4.45 3.02
CA VAL A 43 -26.62 5.42 4.03
C VAL A 43 -27.83 4.93 4.82
N GLN A 44 -28.74 4.18 4.20
CA GLN A 44 -29.92 3.61 4.85
C GLN A 44 -29.63 2.30 5.60
N GLY A 45 -28.39 1.77 5.54
CA GLY A 45 -28.01 0.50 6.18
C GLY A 45 -28.61 -0.75 5.52
N GLU A 46 -29.09 -0.63 4.28
CA GLU A 46 -29.65 -1.74 3.50
C GLU A 46 -28.57 -2.51 2.71
N TYR A 47 -27.45 -1.83 2.42
CA TYR A 47 -26.31 -2.43 1.71
C TYR A 47 -25.61 -3.48 2.59
N ARG A 48 -25.31 -4.63 2.01
CA ARG A 48 -24.64 -5.73 2.72
C ARG A 48 -23.16 -5.77 2.39
N PHE A 49 -22.35 -5.61 3.43
CA PHE A 49 -20.92 -5.87 3.39
C PHE A 49 -20.63 -7.35 3.72
N LEU A 50 -19.42 -7.77 3.45
CA LEU A 50 -18.99 -9.16 3.70
C LEU A 50 -19.21 -9.58 5.18
N HIS A 51 -18.96 -8.69 6.12
CA HIS A 51 -19.14 -8.94 7.56
C HIS A 51 -20.60 -9.11 8.00
N ASP A 52 -21.56 -8.67 7.16
CA ASP A 52 -22.99 -8.70 7.44
C ASP A 52 -23.67 -9.96 6.89
N LEU A 53 -22.91 -10.86 6.23
CA LEU A 53 -23.46 -12.07 5.66
C LEU A 53 -24.05 -12.98 6.74
N LYS A 54 -25.28 -13.44 6.49
CA LYS A 54 -25.98 -14.41 7.33
C LYS A 54 -26.62 -15.46 6.45
N PHE A 55 -26.39 -16.72 6.79
CA PHE A 55 -26.98 -17.89 6.16
C PHE A 55 -27.51 -18.82 7.24
N ASP A 56 -28.48 -19.65 6.91
CA ASP A 56 -28.99 -20.71 7.80
C ASP A 56 -27.85 -21.69 8.10
N GLU A 57 -27.79 -22.19 9.34
CA GLU A 57 -26.81 -23.17 9.81
C GLU A 57 -25.32 -22.74 9.62
N MET A 58 -25.07 -21.42 9.60
CA MET A 58 -23.72 -20.86 9.45
C MET A 58 -22.89 -21.09 10.71
N LEU A 59 -21.60 -21.40 10.54
CA LEU A 59 -20.61 -21.38 11.61
C LEU A 59 -19.74 -20.13 11.52
N HIS A 60 -19.49 -19.52 12.66
CA HIS A 60 -18.51 -18.47 12.85
C HIS A 60 -17.17 -19.08 13.19
N ALA A 61 -16.09 -18.60 12.58
CA ALA A 61 -14.75 -19.13 12.81
C ALA A 61 -13.76 -18.03 13.20
N ARG A 62 -12.76 -18.40 13.98
CA ARG A 62 -11.57 -17.60 14.29
C ARG A 62 -10.32 -18.50 14.25
N ILE A 63 -9.20 -17.93 13.78
CA ILE A 63 -7.92 -18.64 13.81
C ILE A 63 -7.24 -18.40 15.16
N ILE A 64 -6.63 -19.44 15.72
CA ILE A 64 -5.80 -19.31 16.90
C ILE A 64 -4.35 -19.23 16.44
N ARG A 65 -3.74 -18.09 16.63
CA ARG A 65 -2.39 -17.79 16.15
C ARG A 65 -1.37 -17.74 17.28
N PRO A 66 -0.11 -18.15 17.04
CA PRO A 66 1.00 -17.94 17.98
C PRO A 66 1.45 -16.48 18.00
N GLN A 67 2.56 -16.18 18.69
CA GLN A 67 3.14 -14.84 18.76
C GLN A 67 3.67 -14.31 17.41
N SER A 68 4.21 -15.21 16.55
CA SER A 68 4.71 -14.84 15.23
C SER A 68 4.70 -16.01 14.24
N TYR A 69 5.06 -15.73 12.98
CA TYR A 69 5.14 -16.78 11.96
C TYR A 69 6.25 -17.82 12.19
N SER A 70 7.08 -17.64 13.20
CA SER A 70 8.21 -18.52 13.53
C SER A 70 7.91 -19.47 14.68
N HIS A 71 6.63 -19.79 14.93
CA HIS A 71 6.23 -20.69 16.00
C HIS A 71 5.45 -21.89 15.45
N ARG A 72 5.71 -23.06 15.98
CA ARG A 72 4.96 -24.28 15.66
C ARG A 72 4.15 -24.79 16.85
N PHE A 73 3.04 -25.43 16.55
CA PHE A 73 2.19 -26.09 17.54
C PHE A 73 2.90 -27.31 18.14
N ILE A 74 2.87 -27.45 19.48
CA ILE A 74 3.42 -28.61 20.20
C ILE A 74 2.33 -29.47 20.82
N SER A 75 1.44 -28.85 21.60
CA SER A 75 0.38 -29.56 22.31
C SER A 75 -0.71 -28.61 22.76
N ILE A 76 -1.84 -29.18 23.14
CA ILE A 76 -2.95 -28.46 23.75
C ILE A 76 -3.32 -29.16 25.07
N ASP A 77 -3.73 -28.39 26.08
CA ASP A 77 -4.27 -28.92 27.33
C ASP A 77 -5.62 -29.62 27.04
N GLU A 78 -5.67 -30.91 27.29
CA GLU A 78 -6.85 -31.75 27.02
C GLU A 78 -8.09 -31.30 27.79
N SER A 79 -7.94 -30.57 28.90
CA SER A 79 -9.08 -30.04 29.68
C SER A 79 -9.93 -29.05 28.84
N ILE A 80 -9.36 -28.45 27.79
CA ILE A 80 -10.08 -27.53 26.90
C ILE A 80 -11.21 -28.20 26.14
N TYR A 81 -11.10 -29.51 25.79
CA TYR A 81 -12.12 -30.20 25.01
C TYR A 81 -13.45 -30.30 25.75
N LYS A 82 -13.41 -30.47 27.10
CA LYS A 82 -14.62 -30.41 27.90
C LYS A 82 -15.28 -29.04 27.85
N TYR A 83 -14.48 -27.97 27.97
CA TYR A 83 -14.97 -26.60 27.88
C TYR A 83 -15.63 -26.33 26.51
N LEU A 84 -14.97 -26.71 25.42
CA LEU A 84 -15.48 -26.53 24.06
C LEU A 84 -16.82 -27.25 23.88
N LYS A 85 -16.92 -28.49 24.34
CA LYS A 85 -18.17 -29.26 24.29
C LYS A 85 -19.31 -28.60 25.07
N ASP A 86 -19.02 -28.12 26.29
CA ASP A 86 -20.01 -27.46 27.15
C ASP A 86 -20.52 -26.13 26.56
N HIS A 87 -19.80 -25.54 25.57
CA HIS A 87 -20.15 -24.28 24.89
C HIS A 87 -20.53 -24.48 23.39
N ASN A 88 -20.73 -25.72 22.95
CA ASN A 88 -21.02 -26.07 21.54
C ASN A 88 -20.01 -25.51 20.54
N LEU A 89 -18.72 -25.60 20.87
CA LEU A 89 -17.62 -25.13 20.05
C LEU A 89 -16.83 -26.31 19.47
N GLU A 90 -16.41 -26.15 18.23
CA GLU A 90 -15.54 -27.09 17.50
C GLU A 90 -14.13 -26.55 17.45
N LEU A 91 -13.14 -27.44 17.56
CA LEU A 91 -11.73 -27.12 17.42
C LEU A 91 -11.16 -27.90 16.23
N PHE A 92 -10.60 -27.18 15.27
CA PHE A 92 -9.89 -27.75 14.14
C PHE A 92 -8.38 -27.57 14.32
N ILE A 93 -7.62 -28.65 14.24
CA ILE A 93 -6.15 -28.64 14.30
C ILE A 93 -5.62 -29.46 13.12
N LYS A 94 -4.76 -28.83 12.31
CA LYS A 94 -4.01 -29.50 11.25
C LYS A 94 -2.57 -29.00 11.25
N ASN A 95 -1.66 -29.84 11.77
CA ASN A 95 -0.30 -29.44 12.07
C ASN A 95 -0.28 -28.21 13.02
N SER A 96 0.26 -27.08 12.58
CA SER A 96 0.28 -25.83 13.36
C SER A 96 -0.88 -24.87 13.03
N PHE A 97 -1.77 -25.23 12.11
CA PHE A 97 -2.97 -24.45 11.84
C PHE A 97 -4.07 -24.84 12.81
N VAL A 98 -4.56 -23.87 13.58
CA VAL A 98 -5.59 -24.08 14.61
C VAL A 98 -6.72 -23.08 14.41
N ALA A 99 -7.97 -23.56 14.46
CA ALA A 99 -9.16 -22.72 14.37
C ALA A 99 -10.22 -23.18 15.37
N ILE A 100 -11.02 -22.23 15.86
CA ILE A 100 -12.22 -22.46 16.67
C ILE A 100 -13.46 -22.04 15.88
N LEU A 101 -14.52 -22.85 15.96
CA LEU A 101 -15.78 -22.62 15.26
C LEU A 101 -16.97 -22.84 16.21
N GLY A 102 -18.09 -22.19 15.91
CA GLY A 102 -19.36 -22.35 16.61
C GLY A 102 -20.50 -21.66 15.87
N ASP A 103 -21.72 -21.98 16.21
CA ASP A 103 -22.94 -21.36 15.67
C ASP A 103 -23.22 -19.97 16.30
N ASP A 104 -22.73 -19.72 17.52
CA ASP A 104 -22.81 -18.43 18.19
C ASP A 104 -21.45 -17.69 18.08
N GLU A 105 -21.42 -16.58 17.34
CA GLU A 105 -20.21 -15.76 17.17
C GLU A 105 -19.66 -15.23 18.50
N TYR A 106 -20.53 -14.88 19.44
CA TYR A 106 -20.09 -14.35 20.74
C TYR A 106 -19.38 -15.42 21.59
N GLU A 107 -19.89 -16.65 21.62
CA GLU A 107 -19.23 -17.75 22.33
C GLU A 107 -17.87 -18.11 21.68
N VAL A 108 -17.74 -18.04 20.35
CA VAL A 108 -16.45 -18.17 19.66
C VAL A 108 -15.47 -17.10 20.11
N ILE A 109 -15.87 -15.83 20.08
CA ILE A 109 -15.01 -14.68 20.46
C ILE A 109 -14.60 -14.77 21.94
N LYS A 110 -15.53 -15.02 22.83
CA LYS A 110 -15.32 -15.12 24.27
C LYS A 110 -14.33 -16.23 24.64
N SER A 111 -14.32 -17.30 23.84
CA SER A 111 -13.48 -18.48 24.08
C SER A 111 -12.07 -18.38 23.53
N LEU A 112 -11.78 -17.38 22.67
CA LEU A 112 -10.47 -17.24 22.00
C LEU A 112 -9.29 -17.25 22.97
N ASN A 113 -9.30 -16.38 23.97
CA ASN A 113 -8.19 -16.28 24.92
C ASN A 113 -7.98 -17.56 25.73
N ARG A 114 -9.07 -18.24 26.08
CA ARG A 114 -9.00 -19.49 26.80
C ARG A 114 -8.35 -20.61 25.97
N VAL A 115 -8.75 -20.72 24.69
CA VAL A 115 -8.16 -21.68 23.76
C VAL A 115 -6.70 -21.32 23.47
N LYS A 116 -6.40 -20.05 23.18
CA LYS A 116 -5.04 -19.56 22.95
C LYS A 116 -4.10 -19.92 24.10
N ASN A 117 -4.54 -19.73 25.34
CA ASN A 117 -3.76 -20.03 26.55
C ASN A 117 -3.62 -21.54 26.85
N SER A 118 -4.45 -22.41 26.26
CA SER A 118 -4.34 -23.85 26.40
C SER A 118 -3.33 -24.50 25.46
N ILE A 119 -2.82 -23.74 24.47
CA ILE A 119 -1.90 -24.23 23.45
C ILE A 119 -0.46 -23.89 23.83
N LYS A 120 0.41 -24.88 23.71
CA LYS A 120 1.86 -24.70 23.80
C LYS A 120 2.44 -24.57 22.40
N TRP A 121 3.08 -23.45 22.16
CA TRP A 121 3.84 -23.17 20.95
C TRP A 121 5.34 -23.25 21.23
N GLU A 122 6.13 -23.57 20.21
CA GLU A 122 7.58 -23.55 20.25
C GLU A 122 8.10 -22.57 19.18
N GLN A 123 8.93 -21.64 19.58
CA GLN A 123 9.63 -20.78 18.65
C GLN A 123 10.72 -21.55 17.90
N VAL A 124 10.61 -21.63 16.58
CA VAL A 124 11.56 -22.36 15.73
C VAL A 124 12.65 -21.47 15.16
N ASP A 125 12.41 -20.16 15.10
CA ASP A 125 13.37 -19.14 14.63
C ASP A 125 13.02 -17.78 15.25
N LYS A 126 13.95 -16.84 15.21
CA LYS A 126 13.70 -15.44 15.58
C LYS A 126 12.98 -14.72 14.46
N LEU A 127 12.09 -13.80 14.81
CA LEU A 127 11.41 -12.94 13.85
C LEU A 127 12.41 -11.99 13.18
N ALA A 128 13.26 -11.34 13.98
CA ALA A 128 14.33 -10.47 13.54
C ALA A 128 15.61 -10.69 14.35
N ASN A 129 16.77 -10.37 13.77
CA ASN A 129 18.07 -10.45 14.43
C ASN A 129 18.75 -9.09 14.56
N ASP A 130 18.21 -8.05 13.90
CA ASP A 130 18.76 -6.68 13.87
C ASP A 130 17.65 -5.72 13.46
N GLU A 131 17.89 -4.42 13.59
CA GLU A 131 17.00 -3.38 13.06
C GLU A 131 16.90 -3.45 11.51
N VAL A 132 15.72 -3.17 10.97
CA VAL A 132 15.43 -3.36 9.53
C VAL A 132 16.37 -2.61 8.60
N PHE A 133 16.78 -1.38 8.96
CA PHE A 133 17.66 -0.58 8.10
C PHE A 133 19.09 -1.09 8.11
N ASN A 134 19.54 -1.71 9.20
CA ASN A 134 20.81 -2.44 9.25
C ASN A 134 20.75 -3.70 8.37
N LEU A 135 19.64 -4.43 8.40
CA LEU A 135 19.43 -5.60 7.55
C LEU A 135 19.37 -5.22 6.06
N ILE A 136 18.73 -4.11 5.72
CA ILE A 136 18.72 -3.58 4.34
C ILE A 136 20.16 -3.32 3.84
N ASP A 137 21.04 -2.82 4.67
CA ASP A 137 22.44 -2.58 4.27
C ASP A 137 23.26 -3.89 4.17
N LYS A 138 23.08 -4.84 5.09
CA LYS A 138 23.90 -6.04 5.24
C LYS A 138 23.49 -7.21 4.36
N ASN A 139 22.17 -7.40 4.16
CA ASN A 139 21.63 -8.60 3.52
C ASN A 139 21.95 -8.66 2.02
N ASN A 140 21.92 -9.88 1.49
CA ASN A 140 22.06 -10.14 0.04
C ASN A 140 20.96 -9.45 -0.76
N LYS A 141 21.31 -9.03 -1.98
CA LYS A 141 20.43 -8.25 -2.87
C LYS A 141 20.53 -8.75 -4.30
N ASP A 142 19.40 -8.74 -4.99
CA ASP A 142 19.37 -8.79 -6.45
C ASP A 142 19.32 -7.34 -6.97
N THR A 143 20.40 -6.93 -7.64
CA THR A 143 20.56 -5.55 -8.09
C THR A 143 20.35 -5.46 -9.60
N LEU A 144 19.50 -4.52 -10.05
CA LEU A 144 19.19 -4.30 -11.46
C LEU A 144 19.30 -2.81 -11.80
N VAL A 145 19.74 -2.52 -13.03
CA VAL A 145 19.68 -1.18 -13.61
C VAL A 145 18.25 -0.86 -14.04
N VAL A 146 17.75 0.32 -13.70
CA VAL A 146 16.48 0.84 -14.20
C VAL A 146 16.78 1.87 -15.30
N LYS A 147 16.13 1.75 -16.45
CA LYS A 147 16.28 2.72 -17.55
C LYS A 147 15.16 3.77 -17.54
N ARG A 148 15.37 4.83 -18.29
CA ARG A 148 14.32 5.81 -18.59
C ARG A 148 13.12 5.08 -19.22
N GLY A 149 11.92 5.38 -18.74
CA GLY A 149 10.71 4.60 -19.02
C GLY A 149 10.38 3.55 -17.96
N GLY A 150 11.26 3.37 -16.95
CA GLY A 150 10.97 2.61 -15.74
C GLY A 150 11.14 1.10 -15.85
N GLU A 151 11.68 0.55 -16.92
CA GLU A 151 12.00 -0.89 -17.01
C GLU A 151 13.33 -1.22 -16.34
N ALA A 152 13.41 -2.41 -15.72
CA ALA A 152 14.61 -2.88 -15.03
C ALA A 152 15.30 -4.03 -15.79
N PHE A 153 16.64 -4.05 -15.76
CA PHE A 153 17.47 -4.97 -16.55
C PHE A 153 18.61 -5.56 -15.71
N HIS A 154 18.93 -6.81 -15.98
CA HIS A 154 20.13 -7.50 -15.47
C HIS A 154 21.35 -7.05 -16.29
N GLU A 155 21.92 -5.91 -15.97
CA GLU A 155 23.09 -5.33 -16.62
C GLU A 155 24.14 -4.96 -15.56
N ASN A 156 25.38 -4.68 -16.02
CA ASN A 156 26.42 -4.17 -15.14
C ASN A 156 25.98 -2.83 -14.53
N ILE A 157 26.09 -2.71 -13.22
CA ILE A 157 25.68 -1.50 -12.52
C ILE A 157 26.73 -0.40 -12.79
N PRO A 158 26.32 0.73 -13.39
CA PRO A 158 27.25 1.85 -13.62
C PRO A 158 27.78 2.41 -12.29
N GLU A 159 29.02 2.87 -12.28
CA GLU A 159 29.58 3.58 -11.14
C GLU A 159 28.92 4.96 -10.97
N ILE A 160 28.88 5.45 -9.72
CA ILE A 160 28.48 6.83 -9.44
C ILE A 160 29.54 7.76 -9.97
N LYS A 161 29.15 8.71 -10.82
CA LYS A 161 30.08 9.66 -11.42
C LYS A 161 30.52 10.72 -10.41
N SER A 162 31.80 11.08 -10.49
CA SER A 162 32.37 12.22 -9.79
C SER A 162 32.87 13.26 -10.81
N TYR A 163 32.66 14.52 -10.51
CA TYR A 163 33.07 15.64 -11.36
C TYR A 163 34.21 16.42 -10.71
N LYS A 164 35.28 16.67 -11.45
CA LYS A 164 36.46 17.40 -10.96
C LYS A 164 36.36 18.92 -11.11
N ASN A 165 35.27 19.44 -11.71
CA ASN A 165 35.06 20.88 -11.86
C ASN A 165 34.69 21.50 -10.50
N SER A 166 35.51 22.47 -10.04
CA SER A 166 35.30 23.13 -8.75
C SER A 166 34.05 24.00 -8.67
N ASN A 167 33.46 24.36 -9.82
CA ASN A 167 32.23 25.13 -9.89
C ASN A 167 30.97 24.23 -9.81
N TYR A 168 31.15 22.91 -9.85
CA TYR A 168 30.05 21.98 -9.73
C TYR A 168 29.80 21.59 -8.27
N LYS A 169 28.52 21.48 -7.89
CA LYS A 169 28.11 21.12 -6.55
C LYS A 169 27.47 19.73 -6.56
N THR A 170 28.03 18.79 -5.84
CA THR A 170 27.49 17.45 -5.71
C THR A 170 26.91 17.26 -4.31
N LEU A 171 25.63 16.93 -4.24
CA LEU A 171 24.91 16.59 -3.02
C LEU A 171 24.60 15.10 -3.00
N THR A 172 24.52 14.55 -1.79
CA THR A 172 24.09 13.17 -1.52
C THR A 172 23.08 13.18 -0.38
N SER A 173 22.10 12.29 -0.44
CA SER A 173 21.15 12.10 0.64
C SER A 173 20.68 10.65 0.72
N GLU A 174 20.16 10.29 1.89
CA GLU A 174 19.56 8.98 2.16
C GLU A 174 18.21 9.18 2.86
N PHE A 175 17.20 8.40 2.48
CA PHE A 175 15.87 8.45 3.07
C PHE A 175 15.38 7.06 3.42
N ASN A 176 14.78 6.92 4.61
CA ASN A 176 14.29 5.68 5.15
C ASN A 176 12.77 5.73 5.36
N LYS A 177 12.09 4.65 4.97
CA LYS A 177 10.66 4.43 5.21
C LYS A 177 10.48 3.09 5.94
N PRO A 178 9.78 3.04 7.09
CA PRO A 178 9.53 1.80 7.83
C PRO A 178 8.54 0.88 7.11
N TYR A 179 8.28 -0.30 7.67
CA TYR A 179 7.12 -1.09 7.30
C TYR A 179 5.85 -0.36 7.65
N LEU A 180 4.84 -0.47 6.76
CA LEU A 180 3.52 0.14 6.94
C LEU A 180 2.44 -0.92 6.79
N MET A 181 1.38 -0.83 7.60
CA MET A 181 0.16 -1.62 7.45
C MET A 181 -0.75 -1.07 6.37
N HIS A 182 -1.68 -1.90 5.88
CA HIS A 182 -2.81 -1.42 5.10
C HIS A 182 -3.76 -0.58 5.95
N GLY A 183 -3.85 -0.88 7.25
CA GLY A 183 -4.64 -0.11 8.19
C GLY A 183 -6.13 -0.13 7.88
N SER A 184 -6.65 -1.24 7.36
CA SER A 184 -8.08 -1.40 7.10
C SER A 184 -8.88 -1.25 8.39
N ILE A 185 -9.92 -0.40 8.39
CA ILE A 185 -10.72 -0.12 9.59
C ILE A 185 -11.42 -1.39 10.10
N GLY A 186 -12.00 -2.19 9.21
CA GLY A 186 -12.48 -3.54 9.54
C GLY A 186 -11.44 -4.60 9.20
N PRO A 187 -11.16 -5.57 10.09
CA PRO A 187 -10.27 -6.67 9.80
C PRO A 187 -10.77 -7.53 8.62
N SER A 188 -9.87 -8.26 7.98
CA SER A 188 -10.18 -9.13 6.85
C SER A 188 -11.17 -10.24 7.22
N ALA A 189 -12.07 -10.58 6.29
CA ALA A 189 -13.07 -11.61 6.46
C ALA A 189 -13.34 -12.37 5.15
N SER A 190 -13.88 -13.57 5.25
CA SER A 190 -14.40 -14.34 4.11
C SER A 190 -15.50 -15.28 4.56
N CYS A 191 -16.46 -15.54 3.68
CA CYS A 191 -17.49 -16.56 3.89
C CYS A 191 -17.39 -17.62 2.81
N SER A 192 -17.39 -18.90 3.18
CA SER A 192 -17.27 -20.01 2.24
C SER A 192 -18.16 -21.18 2.60
N ILE A 193 -18.68 -21.88 1.58
CA ILE A 193 -19.30 -23.19 1.72
C ILE A 193 -18.70 -24.14 0.69
N TYR A 194 -18.44 -25.38 1.12
CA TYR A 194 -18.13 -26.49 0.24
C TYR A 194 -19.28 -27.51 0.26
N LYS A 195 -19.87 -27.74 -0.90
CA LYS A 195 -21.03 -28.64 -1.03
C LYS A 195 -21.03 -29.35 -2.39
N ASN A 196 -21.24 -30.65 -2.39
CA ASN A 196 -21.33 -31.47 -3.62
C ASN A 196 -20.11 -31.29 -4.55
N GLY A 197 -18.91 -31.21 -4.00
CA GLY A 197 -17.67 -31.05 -4.77
C GLY A 197 -17.39 -29.62 -5.26
N LYS A 198 -18.16 -28.61 -4.83
CA LYS A 198 -18.07 -27.22 -5.30
C LYS A 198 -17.95 -26.24 -4.15
N PHE A 199 -17.19 -25.17 -4.41
CA PHE A 199 -17.12 -24.01 -3.52
C PHE A 199 -18.03 -22.88 -3.99
N VAL A 200 -18.68 -22.20 -3.02
CA VAL A 200 -19.20 -20.85 -3.16
C VAL A 200 -18.52 -20.00 -2.08
N ILE A 201 -17.78 -18.98 -2.50
CA ILE A 201 -16.91 -18.17 -1.63
C ILE A 201 -17.22 -16.69 -1.85
N TYR A 202 -17.27 -15.93 -0.76
CA TYR A 202 -17.41 -14.48 -0.74
C TYR A 202 -16.12 -13.86 -0.17
N SER A 203 -15.53 -12.92 -0.89
CA SER A 203 -14.24 -12.32 -0.55
C SER A 203 -14.19 -10.84 -0.92
N HIS A 204 -13.44 -10.04 -0.15
CA HIS A 204 -13.15 -8.65 -0.49
C HIS A 204 -11.77 -8.45 -1.16
N SER A 205 -11.15 -9.53 -1.64
CA SER A 205 -9.89 -9.45 -2.38
C SER A 205 -10.02 -8.62 -3.65
N GLN A 206 -9.01 -7.80 -3.93
CA GLN A 206 -8.92 -7.05 -5.18
C GLN A 206 -8.53 -7.91 -6.40
N ALA A 207 -8.17 -9.20 -6.19
CA ALA A 207 -7.67 -10.09 -7.22
C ALA A 207 -8.51 -11.36 -7.38
N ILE A 208 -9.82 -11.23 -7.46
CA ILE A 208 -10.80 -12.33 -7.46
C ILE A 208 -10.45 -13.44 -8.47
N TYR A 209 -10.08 -13.10 -9.71
CA TYR A 209 -9.76 -14.12 -10.72
C TYR A 209 -8.46 -14.87 -10.41
N ALA A 210 -7.40 -14.15 -10.01
CA ALA A 210 -6.15 -14.79 -9.60
C ALA A 210 -6.35 -15.66 -8.35
N LEU A 211 -7.16 -15.18 -7.40
CA LEU A 211 -7.51 -15.93 -6.20
C LEU A 211 -8.32 -17.20 -6.53
N LYS A 212 -9.26 -17.14 -7.48
CA LYS A 212 -9.98 -18.32 -7.96
C LYS A 212 -9.02 -19.38 -8.51
N SER A 213 -8.09 -18.99 -9.37
CA SER A 213 -7.12 -19.91 -9.98
C SER A 213 -6.17 -20.54 -8.96
N ILE A 214 -5.69 -19.78 -7.96
CA ILE A 214 -4.84 -20.36 -6.92
C ILE A 214 -5.62 -21.29 -5.98
N LEU A 215 -6.89 -21.00 -5.67
CA LEU A 215 -7.75 -21.87 -4.89
C LEU A 215 -8.04 -23.18 -5.65
N SER A 216 -8.30 -23.12 -6.96
CA SER A 216 -8.40 -24.30 -7.84
C SER A 216 -7.16 -25.19 -7.69
N ASN A 217 -5.97 -24.62 -7.81
CA ASN A 217 -4.71 -25.32 -7.61
C ASN A 217 -4.56 -25.88 -6.18
N ALA A 218 -4.87 -25.07 -5.15
CA ALA A 218 -4.71 -25.45 -3.74
C ALA A 218 -5.59 -26.62 -3.31
N PHE A 219 -6.81 -26.70 -3.86
CA PHE A 219 -7.79 -27.74 -3.51
C PHE A 219 -7.87 -28.86 -4.55
N ASN A 220 -7.09 -28.81 -5.62
CA ASN A 220 -7.10 -29.72 -6.75
C ASN A 220 -8.52 -29.91 -7.32
N LEU A 221 -9.14 -28.79 -7.68
CA LEU A 221 -10.46 -28.70 -8.27
C LEU A 221 -10.38 -27.90 -9.58
N GLU A 222 -11.26 -28.23 -10.54
CA GLU A 222 -11.43 -27.39 -11.73
C GLU A 222 -12.03 -26.03 -11.35
N GLU A 223 -11.65 -24.96 -12.04
CA GLU A 223 -12.11 -23.59 -11.74
C GLU A 223 -13.64 -23.45 -11.84
N GLU A 224 -14.32 -24.27 -12.68
CA GLU A 224 -15.77 -24.30 -12.81
C GLU A 224 -16.49 -24.79 -11.54
N ASN A 225 -15.77 -25.48 -10.67
CA ASN A 225 -16.27 -25.91 -9.37
C ASN A 225 -16.03 -24.90 -8.26
N ILE A 226 -15.50 -23.71 -8.58
CA ILE A 226 -15.30 -22.62 -7.64
C ILE A 226 -16.06 -21.38 -8.13
N THR A 227 -17.07 -20.97 -7.40
CA THR A 227 -17.72 -19.67 -7.57
C THR A 227 -17.18 -18.70 -6.52
N LEU A 228 -16.50 -17.65 -6.96
CA LEU A 228 -15.92 -16.64 -6.09
C LEU A 228 -16.58 -15.29 -6.33
N HIS A 229 -17.35 -14.83 -5.34
CA HIS A 229 -18.05 -13.56 -5.37
C HIS A 229 -17.22 -12.47 -4.71
N PHE A 230 -17.02 -11.35 -5.41
CA PHE A 230 -16.53 -10.15 -4.77
C PHE A 230 -17.63 -9.54 -3.90
N MET A 231 -17.29 -9.21 -2.65
CA MET A 231 -18.11 -8.39 -1.77
C MET A 231 -17.23 -7.33 -1.11
N PRO A 232 -17.71 -6.08 -0.98
CA PRO A 232 -16.93 -5.05 -0.32
C PRO A 232 -16.75 -5.36 1.18
N GLY A 233 -15.53 -5.09 1.66
CA GLY A 233 -15.16 -5.04 3.07
C GLY A 233 -14.88 -3.61 3.50
N ALA A 234 -14.28 -3.45 4.67
CA ALA A 234 -13.97 -2.14 5.25
C ALA A 234 -12.60 -1.57 4.83
N GLY A 235 -12.18 -1.83 3.62
CA GLY A 235 -10.92 -1.40 3.03
C GLY A 235 -10.00 -2.56 2.67
N CYS A 236 -9.12 -2.33 1.70
CA CYS A 236 -8.13 -3.31 1.27
C CYS A 236 -6.76 -2.65 1.01
N TYR A 237 -6.75 -1.53 0.29
CA TYR A 237 -5.58 -0.67 0.00
C TYR A 237 -4.39 -1.39 -0.64
N GLY A 238 -4.62 -2.51 -1.28
CA GLY A 238 -3.62 -3.34 -1.93
C GLY A 238 -3.82 -4.82 -1.66
N HIS A 239 -2.81 -5.50 -1.15
CA HIS A 239 -2.87 -6.90 -0.76
C HIS A 239 -2.76 -7.03 0.76
N ASN A 240 -3.89 -6.81 1.46
CA ASN A 240 -4.03 -7.05 2.90
C ASN A 240 -4.35 -8.54 3.18
N GLY A 241 -4.89 -8.87 4.35
CA GLY A 241 -5.26 -10.23 4.76
C GLY A 241 -6.39 -10.89 3.95
N ALA A 242 -7.03 -10.19 2.97
CA ALA A 242 -8.20 -10.67 2.25
C ALA A 242 -7.99 -11.99 1.50
N ASP A 243 -6.85 -12.16 0.86
CA ASP A 243 -6.53 -13.41 0.14
C ASP A 243 -6.26 -14.55 1.13
N ASP A 244 -5.53 -14.29 2.22
CA ASP A 244 -5.22 -15.26 3.27
C ASP A 244 -6.49 -15.77 3.97
N VAL A 245 -7.35 -14.86 4.45
CA VAL A 245 -8.60 -15.23 5.14
C VAL A 245 -9.55 -15.99 4.22
N THR A 246 -9.52 -15.70 2.92
CA THR A 246 -10.33 -16.42 1.93
C THR A 246 -9.87 -17.86 1.77
N TYR A 247 -8.56 -18.09 1.70
CA TYR A 247 -8.00 -19.44 1.67
C TYR A 247 -8.33 -20.21 2.97
N GLU A 248 -8.19 -19.58 4.13
CA GLU A 248 -8.50 -20.17 5.44
C GLU A 248 -10.00 -20.54 5.57
N ALA A 249 -10.92 -19.66 5.12
CA ALA A 249 -12.34 -19.94 5.12
C ALA A 249 -12.70 -21.10 4.19
N ALA A 250 -12.08 -21.15 3.00
CA ALA A 250 -12.25 -22.27 2.07
C ALA A 250 -11.74 -23.59 2.66
N LEU A 251 -10.57 -23.57 3.32
CA LEU A 251 -10.02 -24.73 4.01
C LEU A 251 -11.01 -25.27 5.05
N LEU A 252 -11.49 -24.40 5.94
CA LEU A 252 -12.45 -24.80 6.98
C LEU A 252 -13.77 -25.28 6.40
N SER A 253 -14.32 -24.64 5.36
CA SER A 253 -15.57 -25.08 4.75
C SER A 253 -15.46 -26.43 4.05
N LYS A 254 -14.27 -26.84 3.62
CA LYS A 254 -14.01 -28.19 3.08
C LYS A 254 -13.99 -29.26 4.18
N GLU A 255 -13.51 -28.91 5.37
CA GLU A 255 -13.51 -29.83 6.53
C GLU A 255 -14.91 -29.92 7.18
N PHE A 256 -15.68 -28.82 7.18
CA PHE A 256 -17.05 -28.76 7.70
C PHE A 256 -18.08 -28.67 6.56
N GLU A 257 -18.11 -29.69 5.70
CA GLU A 257 -18.95 -29.72 4.50
C GLU A 257 -20.42 -29.38 4.76
N ASN A 258 -21.05 -28.76 3.77
CA ASN A 258 -22.47 -28.36 3.74
C ASN A 258 -22.86 -27.23 4.70
N LYS A 259 -21.87 -26.60 5.38
CA LYS A 259 -22.10 -25.44 6.24
C LYS A 259 -21.38 -24.20 5.68
N TYR A 260 -22.03 -23.04 5.79
CA TYR A 260 -21.35 -21.77 5.56
C TYR A 260 -20.40 -21.50 6.72
N ILE A 261 -19.15 -21.14 6.41
CA ILE A 261 -18.14 -20.73 7.38
C ILE A 261 -17.87 -19.25 7.18
N LEU A 262 -18.25 -18.39 8.13
CA LEU A 262 -17.86 -16.99 8.17
C LEU A 262 -16.64 -16.85 9.07
N LEU A 263 -15.49 -16.73 8.45
CA LEU A 263 -14.22 -16.46 9.12
C LEU A 263 -13.95 -14.97 9.13
N LYS A 264 -13.77 -14.40 10.30
CA LYS A 264 -13.33 -13.02 10.51
C LYS A 264 -12.01 -13.02 11.26
N TRP A 265 -11.04 -12.26 10.80
CA TRP A 265 -9.84 -11.99 11.57
C TRP A 265 -10.17 -11.02 12.71
N THR A 266 -9.40 -11.07 13.78
CA THR A 266 -9.41 -10.04 14.83
C THR A 266 -8.56 -8.84 14.39
N ARG A 267 -8.59 -7.74 15.15
CA ARG A 267 -7.66 -6.62 14.92
C ARG A 267 -6.21 -7.05 15.09
N GLU A 268 -5.91 -7.87 16.11
CA GLU A 268 -4.57 -8.44 16.31
C GLU A 268 -4.15 -9.32 15.12
N ASP A 269 -5.07 -10.12 14.56
CA ASP A 269 -4.76 -10.93 13.37
C ASP A 269 -4.43 -10.05 12.17
N GLU A 270 -5.25 -9.02 11.88
CA GLU A 270 -4.98 -8.11 10.77
C GLU A 270 -3.61 -7.44 10.94
N ASN A 271 -3.37 -6.84 12.10
CA ASN A 271 -2.15 -6.08 12.35
C ASN A 271 -0.88 -6.95 12.34
N CYS A 272 -0.96 -8.20 12.82
CA CYS A 272 0.21 -9.06 12.95
C CYS A 272 0.42 -10.04 11.79
N TRP A 273 -0.59 -10.28 10.94
CA TRP A 273 -0.55 -11.38 9.98
C TRP A 273 -0.80 -10.98 8.54
N GLU A 274 -1.25 -9.74 8.27
CA GLU A 274 -1.30 -9.24 6.90
C GLU A 274 0.10 -9.13 6.28
N PRO A 275 0.26 -9.13 4.94
CA PRO A 275 1.52 -8.73 4.31
C PRO A 275 1.64 -7.20 4.33
N TYR A 276 2.77 -6.67 4.79
CA TYR A 276 2.98 -5.23 4.96
C TYR A 276 3.48 -4.54 3.69
N GLY A 277 3.32 -3.22 3.63
CA GLY A 277 4.11 -2.35 2.75
C GLY A 277 5.57 -2.36 3.19
N SER A 278 6.48 -2.76 2.29
CA SER A 278 7.88 -3.01 2.64
C SER A 278 8.60 -1.78 3.20
N ALA A 279 9.48 -2.00 4.17
CA ALA A 279 10.49 -1.02 4.53
C ALA A 279 11.40 -0.72 3.34
N SER A 280 11.90 0.50 3.23
CA SER A 280 12.76 0.91 2.12
C SER A 280 13.78 1.96 2.52
N LYS A 281 14.91 1.93 1.80
CA LYS A 281 15.96 2.93 1.86
C LYS A 281 16.21 3.46 0.45
N ASN A 282 16.31 4.77 0.31
CA ASN A 282 16.65 5.41 -0.96
C ASN A 282 17.96 6.20 -0.79
N LYS A 283 18.93 5.97 -1.69
CA LYS A 283 20.18 6.72 -1.74
C LYS A 283 20.21 7.55 -3.02
N LEU A 284 20.46 8.86 -2.87
CA LEU A 284 20.44 9.80 -3.98
C LEU A 284 21.74 10.59 -4.06
N THR A 285 22.17 10.86 -5.30
CA THR A 285 23.30 11.74 -5.59
C THR A 285 22.95 12.60 -6.80
N ALA A 286 23.17 13.90 -6.73
CA ALA A 286 23.00 14.77 -7.88
C ALA A 286 24.12 15.82 -7.94
N THR A 287 24.45 16.24 -9.17
CA THR A 287 25.45 17.27 -9.42
C THR A 287 24.82 18.44 -10.18
N LEU A 288 24.94 19.63 -9.61
CA LEU A 288 24.59 20.91 -10.22
C LEU A 288 25.80 21.49 -10.95
N ASP A 289 25.58 22.06 -12.14
CA ASP A 289 26.58 22.88 -12.84
C ASP A 289 26.59 24.32 -12.31
N GLU A 290 27.43 25.17 -12.91
CA GLU A 290 27.55 26.58 -12.58
C GLU A 290 26.28 27.41 -12.82
N ASN A 291 25.33 26.90 -13.61
CA ASN A 291 24.04 27.51 -13.88
C ASN A 291 22.90 26.90 -13.02
N ASN A 292 23.26 26.11 -11.99
CA ASN A 292 22.33 25.41 -11.13
C ASN A 292 21.41 24.41 -11.87
N LYS A 293 21.89 23.85 -13.01
CA LYS A 293 21.21 22.75 -13.71
C LYS A 293 21.70 21.42 -13.23
N ILE A 294 20.79 20.46 -13.02
CA ILE A 294 21.15 19.09 -12.67
C ILE A 294 21.71 18.40 -13.91
N ILE A 295 23.03 18.16 -13.93
CA ILE A 295 23.72 17.48 -15.03
C ILE A 295 23.86 15.99 -14.82
N TYR A 296 23.77 15.53 -13.56
CA TYR A 296 23.81 14.12 -13.17
C TYR A 296 22.84 13.84 -12.04
N TRP A 297 22.14 12.72 -12.16
CA TRP A 297 21.22 12.21 -11.15
C TRP A 297 21.45 10.72 -10.94
N SER A 298 21.64 10.30 -9.71
CA SER A 298 21.68 8.90 -9.32
C SER A 298 20.65 8.63 -8.23
N SER A 299 19.84 7.58 -8.41
CA SER A 299 18.90 7.13 -7.39
C SER A 299 18.98 5.61 -7.26
N GLU A 300 19.10 5.13 -6.04
CA GLU A 300 19.08 3.72 -5.68
C GLU A 300 17.96 3.46 -4.68
N ALA A 301 17.09 2.48 -4.99
CA ALA A 301 16.04 2.01 -4.08
C ALA A 301 16.38 0.63 -3.55
N TYR A 302 16.29 0.45 -2.25
CA TYR A 302 16.49 -0.80 -1.53
C TYR A 302 15.21 -1.16 -0.78
N SER A 303 14.67 -2.35 -1.01
CA SER A 303 13.43 -2.80 -0.38
C SER A 303 13.26 -4.30 -0.58
N ASP A 304 12.42 -4.94 0.22
CA ASP A 304 11.85 -6.25 -0.12
C ASP A 304 10.79 -6.08 -1.22
N THR A 305 10.22 -7.16 -1.66
CA THR A 305 9.22 -7.21 -2.74
C THR A 305 7.90 -6.55 -2.34
N TYR A 306 7.16 -6.08 -3.33
CA TYR A 306 5.76 -5.68 -3.22
C TYR A 306 4.82 -6.64 -3.97
N LEU A 307 5.29 -7.83 -4.36
CA LEU A 307 4.59 -8.69 -5.32
C LEU A 307 4.56 -10.15 -4.82
N THR A 308 3.88 -10.36 -3.68
CA THR A 308 3.69 -11.69 -3.08
C THR A 308 2.23 -12.10 -3.02
N ARG A 309 1.38 -11.49 -3.84
CA ARG A 309 0.01 -11.98 -3.94
C ARG A 309 0.01 -13.44 -4.39
N PRO A 310 -0.75 -14.32 -3.73
CA PRO A 310 -0.83 -15.72 -4.12
C PRO A 310 -1.23 -15.89 -5.59
N MET A 311 -0.55 -16.79 -6.26
CA MET A 311 -0.81 -17.15 -7.66
C MET A 311 -0.46 -18.62 -7.89
N VAL A 312 -0.91 -19.20 -8.99
CA VAL A 312 -0.63 -20.59 -9.35
C VAL A 312 0.88 -20.86 -9.29
N GLY A 313 1.25 -21.94 -8.59
CA GLY A 313 2.64 -22.29 -8.33
C GLY A 313 3.34 -21.52 -7.20
N LYS A 314 2.62 -20.68 -6.44
CA LYS A 314 3.12 -19.89 -5.31
C LYS A 314 2.19 -19.96 -4.10
N LEU A 315 1.78 -21.19 -3.73
CA LEU A 315 0.95 -21.44 -2.54
C LEU A 315 1.61 -20.97 -1.23
N GLU A 316 2.94 -20.99 -1.18
CA GLU A 316 3.74 -20.52 -0.04
C GLU A 316 3.53 -19.03 0.28
N TYR A 317 2.88 -18.27 -0.60
CA TYR A 317 2.52 -16.87 -0.33
C TYR A 317 1.32 -16.73 0.62
N PHE A 318 0.48 -17.77 0.77
CA PHE A 318 -0.49 -17.81 1.87
C PHE A 318 0.22 -18.06 3.20
N VAL A 319 -0.02 -17.19 4.18
CA VAL A 319 0.61 -17.33 5.51
C VAL A 319 0.29 -18.68 6.17
N SER A 320 -0.93 -19.17 5.97
CA SER A 320 -1.41 -20.42 6.56
C SER A 320 -0.68 -21.66 6.02
N GLN A 321 -0.06 -21.59 4.83
CA GLN A 321 0.73 -22.69 4.29
C GLN A 321 1.94 -23.06 5.17
N ARG A 322 2.53 -22.09 5.84
CA ARG A 322 3.64 -22.33 6.80
C ARG A 322 3.19 -23.24 7.93
N PHE A 323 1.98 -23.00 8.45
CA PHE A 323 1.40 -23.74 9.56
C PHE A 323 0.84 -25.09 9.12
N LEU A 324 0.21 -25.16 7.94
CA LEU A 324 -0.33 -26.40 7.37
C LEU A 324 0.75 -27.40 7.00
N ASN A 325 1.93 -26.95 6.60
CA ASN A 325 3.04 -27.80 6.18
C ASN A 325 4.14 -27.91 7.23
N ASN A 326 4.06 -27.15 8.33
CA ASN A 326 5.17 -26.96 9.29
C ASN A 326 6.48 -26.55 8.61
N ASP A 327 6.38 -25.79 7.51
CA ASP A 327 7.53 -25.22 6.78
C ASP A 327 7.60 -23.72 7.05
N PHE A 328 8.47 -23.35 7.97
CA PHE A 328 8.63 -21.97 8.44
C PHE A 328 9.67 -21.17 7.66
N LYS A 329 10.15 -21.68 6.53
CA LYS A 329 11.08 -20.96 5.66
C LYS A 329 10.41 -19.74 5.05
N LYS A 330 11.17 -18.66 4.93
CA LYS A 330 10.74 -17.48 4.18
C LYS A 330 10.72 -17.82 2.69
N TYR A 331 9.69 -17.32 1.98
CA TYR A 331 9.69 -17.42 0.52
C TYR A 331 10.82 -16.56 -0.06
N LYS A 332 11.39 -16.98 -1.18
CA LYS A 332 12.37 -16.20 -1.94
C LYS A 332 11.64 -15.41 -3.03
N ALA A 333 11.65 -14.09 -2.89
CA ALA A 333 11.13 -13.21 -3.93
C ALA A 333 12.08 -13.16 -5.13
N GLU A 334 11.51 -12.91 -6.31
CA GLU A 334 12.27 -12.71 -7.55
C GLU A 334 12.16 -11.25 -8.00
N PRO A 335 13.24 -10.65 -8.53
CA PRO A 335 13.21 -9.28 -9.01
C PRO A 335 12.29 -9.16 -10.24
N ARG A 336 11.41 -8.19 -10.25
CA ARG A 336 10.54 -7.89 -11.40
C ARG A 336 11.20 -6.86 -12.31
N THR A 337 10.98 -6.97 -13.62
CA THR A 337 11.65 -6.16 -14.65
C THR A 337 10.74 -5.20 -15.39
N GLY A 338 9.43 -5.43 -15.45
CA GLY A 338 8.49 -4.59 -16.18
C GLY A 338 8.47 -3.13 -15.72
N ALA A 339 8.02 -2.24 -16.59
CA ALA A 339 8.02 -0.80 -16.35
C ALA A 339 7.31 -0.40 -15.05
N HIS A 340 7.98 0.35 -14.20
CA HIS A 340 7.46 0.86 -12.92
C HIS A 340 6.84 -0.22 -12.00
N MET A 341 7.43 -1.43 -11.96
CA MET A 341 6.93 -2.54 -11.14
C MET A 341 7.56 -2.58 -9.74
N GLY A 342 6.73 -2.74 -8.72
CA GLY A 342 7.18 -2.98 -7.34
C GLY A 342 8.14 -1.92 -6.83
N ILE A 343 9.36 -2.32 -6.49
CA ILE A 343 10.40 -1.48 -5.88
C ILE A 343 10.72 -0.23 -6.69
N HIS A 344 10.83 -0.36 -8.02
CA HIS A 344 11.26 0.74 -8.90
C HIS A 344 10.12 1.58 -9.48
N ARG A 345 8.90 1.49 -8.90
CA ARG A 345 7.80 2.38 -9.28
C ARG A 345 8.14 3.82 -8.95
N ASN A 346 8.14 4.71 -9.98
CA ASN A 346 8.58 6.10 -9.89
C ASN A 346 10.03 6.32 -9.43
N LEU A 347 10.92 5.32 -9.55
CA LEU A 347 12.35 5.52 -9.35
C LEU A 347 12.96 6.35 -10.48
N ASP A 348 12.43 6.21 -11.70
CA ASP A 348 12.68 7.11 -12.83
C ASP A 348 11.81 8.36 -12.68
N PRO A 349 12.38 9.53 -12.33
CA PRO A 349 11.62 10.76 -12.16
C PRO A 349 11.27 11.38 -13.52
N ILE A 350 10.15 12.10 -13.57
CA ILE A 350 9.67 12.76 -14.80
C ILE A 350 10.61 13.88 -15.33
N TYR A 351 11.53 14.36 -14.50
CA TYR A 351 12.43 15.46 -14.84
C TYR A 351 13.36 15.16 -16.01
N ASN A 352 13.69 16.19 -16.79
CA ASN A 352 14.63 16.11 -17.90
C ASN A 352 16.07 16.29 -17.41
N PHE A 353 16.63 15.24 -16.76
CA PHE A 353 18.03 15.23 -16.35
C PHE A 353 18.93 14.78 -17.50
N LYS A 354 20.07 15.46 -17.68
CA LYS A 354 21.01 15.18 -18.76
C LYS A 354 21.55 13.77 -18.70
N GLU A 355 21.81 13.30 -17.50
CA GLU A 355 22.34 11.95 -17.26
C GLU A 355 21.73 11.34 -16.01
N THR A 356 21.29 10.08 -16.09
CA THR A 356 20.65 9.37 -14.98
C THR A 356 21.31 8.02 -14.74
N ARG A 357 21.44 7.63 -13.48
CA ARG A 357 21.81 6.32 -13.00
C ARG A 357 20.73 5.87 -12.01
N LEU A 358 19.95 4.87 -12.38
CA LEU A 358 18.83 4.39 -11.58
C LEU A 358 19.05 2.91 -11.27
N VAL A 359 18.99 2.54 -10.00
CA VAL A 359 19.28 1.17 -9.53
C VAL A 359 18.23 0.73 -8.55
N LYS A 360 17.71 -0.47 -8.74
CA LYS A 360 16.87 -1.12 -7.75
C LYS A 360 17.58 -2.30 -7.10
N ASN A 361 17.37 -2.49 -5.82
CA ASN A 361 17.92 -3.57 -5.03
C ASN A 361 16.77 -4.31 -4.32
N LEU A 362 16.51 -5.55 -4.73
CA LEU A 362 15.63 -6.45 -4.00
C LEU A 362 16.44 -7.06 -2.85
N VAL A 363 16.15 -6.64 -1.64
CA VAL A 363 16.84 -7.12 -0.43
C VAL A 363 16.14 -8.38 0.06
N HIS A 364 16.92 -9.44 0.28
CA HIS A 364 16.42 -10.73 0.77
C HIS A 364 16.42 -10.80 2.30
N ASP A 365 15.66 -11.74 2.82
CA ASP A 365 15.65 -12.14 4.24
C ASP A 365 15.32 -11.03 5.24
N LEU A 366 14.56 -10.02 4.82
CA LEU A 366 14.00 -9.03 5.74
C LEU A 366 12.93 -9.68 6.65
N PRO A 367 12.73 -9.19 7.89
CA PRO A 367 11.98 -9.92 8.91
C PRO A 367 10.50 -10.15 8.58
N LEU A 368 9.80 -9.14 8.08
CA LEU A 368 8.35 -9.22 7.92
C LEU A 368 7.93 -9.65 6.52
N ARG A 369 6.75 -10.26 6.42
CA ARG A 369 6.10 -10.61 5.16
C ARG A 369 5.59 -9.33 4.48
N THR A 370 5.91 -9.13 3.20
CA THR A 370 5.57 -7.90 2.48
C THR A 370 4.78 -8.16 1.21
N SER A 371 3.93 -7.22 0.83
CA SER A 371 3.26 -7.20 -0.48
C SER A 371 2.84 -5.79 -0.89
N ALA A 372 1.92 -5.69 -1.87
CA ALA A 372 1.44 -4.44 -2.41
C ALA A 372 0.62 -3.65 -1.39
N LEU A 373 1.18 -2.57 -0.88
CA LEU A 373 0.44 -1.48 -0.25
C LEU A 373 0.21 -0.39 -1.30
N ARG A 374 -0.87 0.36 -1.21
CA ARG A 374 -1.20 1.50 -2.11
C ARG A 374 0.06 2.26 -2.52
N THR A 375 0.30 2.44 -3.83
CA THR A 375 1.48 3.04 -4.44
C THR A 375 2.73 2.16 -4.57
N LEU A 376 2.86 1.04 -3.85
CA LEU A 376 4.07 0.20 -3.83
C LEU A 376 5.34 1.04 -3.54
N GLY A 377 6.39 0.93 -4.39
CA GLY A 377 7.62 1.71 -4.25
C GLY A 377 7.48 3.20 -4.53
N ALA A 378 6.39 3.66 -5.20
CA ALA A 378 6.26 5.07 -5.59
C ALA A 378 6.20 6.02 -4.40
N PHE A 379 5.57 5.65 -3.28
CA PHE A 379 5.55 6.50 -2.09
C PHE A 379 6.97 6.84 -1.63
N ALA A 380 7.81 5.84 -1.41
CA ALA A 380 9.19 6.05 -0.97
C ALA A 380 10.05 6.76 -2.02
N ASN A 381 9.97 6.30 -3.29
CA ASN A 381 10.80 6.85 -4.37
C ASN A 381 10.45 8.30 -4.70
N THR A 382 9.16 8.64 -4.77
CA THR A 382 8.74 10.03 -5.02
C THR A 382 9.05 10.92 -3.82
N THR A 383 8.80 10.44 -2.59
CA THR A 383 9.15 11.20 -1.39
C THR A 383 10.64 11.50 -1.36
N ALA A 384 11.49 10.51 -1.57
CA ALA A 384 12.95 10.71 -1.60
C ALA A 384 13.39 11.67 -2.73
N THR A 385 12.87 11.47 -3.95
CA THR A 385 13.19 12.31 -5.12
C THR A 385 12.79 13.77 -4.88
N GLU A 386 11.56 14.03 -4.45
CA GLU A 386 11.01 15.37 -4.30
C GLU A 386 11.59 16.11 -3.06
N THR A 387 11.94 15.34 -2.04
CA THR A 387 12.69 15.87 -0.88
C THR A 387 14.10 16.27 -1.28
N PHE A 388 14.77 15.43 -2.08
CA PHE A 388 16.12 15.75 -2.56
C PHE A 388 16.14 16.88 -3.60
N MET A 389 15.11 17.00 -4.44
CA MET A 389 14.91 18.16 -5.32
C MET A 389 14.77 19.46 -4.52
N ASP A 390 14.17 19.43 -3.34
CA ASP A 390 14.06 20.57 -2.44
C ASP A 390 15.42 20.93 -1.81
N ASP A 391 16.24 19.95 -1.44
CA ASP A 391 17.61 20.19 -0.96
C ASP A 391 18.48 20.84 -2.04
N LEU A 392 18.34 20.40 -3.30
CA LEU A 392 19.04 20.99 -4.44
C LEU A 392 18.57 22.43 -4.73
N CYS A 393 17.27 22.71 -4.58
CA CYS A 393 16.75 24.06 -4.78
C CYS A 393 17.24 25.03 -3.67
N ILE A 394 17.36 24.56 -2.44
CA ILE A 394 17.96 25.32 -1.33
C ILE A 394 19.43 25.62 -1.63
N GLU A 395 20.22 24.62 -2.05
CA GLU A 395 21.62 24.78 -2.42
C GLU A 395 21.81 25.74 -3.62
N ALA A 396 20.88 25.71 -4.58
CA ALA A 396 20.87 26.61 -5.73
C ALA A 396 20.35 28.01 -5.39
N ASN A 397 19.71 28.20 -4.24
CA ASN A 397 19.02 29.42 -3.83
C ASN A 397 17.98 29.89 -4.87
N ILE A 398 17.13 28.94 -5.35
CA ILE A 398 16.07 29.18 -6.33
C ILE A 398 14.72 28.82 -5.70
N ASP A 399 13.64 29.53 -6.09
CA ASP A 399 12.26 29.20 -5.68
C ASP A 399 11.91 27.74 -6.01
N PRO A 400 11.32 26.96 -5.10
CA PRO A 400 11.07 25.53 -5.30
C PRO A 400 10.15 25.21 -6.49
N PHE A 401 9.22 26.09 -6.87
CA PHE A 401 8.43 25.94 -8.09
C PHE A 401 9.29 26.19 -9.33
N GLU A 402 10.03 27.30 -9.34
CA GLU A 402 10.91 27.67 -10.44
C GLU A 402 11.99 26.61 -10.68
N PHE A 403 12.62 26.10 -9.62
CA PHE A 403 13.64 25.07 -9.76
C PHE A 403 13.08 23.81 -10.44
N ARG A 404 11.89 23.35 -10.05
CA ARG A 404 11.24 22.19 -10.68
C ARG A 404 10.87 22.46 -12.12
N ILE A 405 10.20 23.59 -12.41
CA ILE A 405 9.81 24.00 -13.76
C ILE A 405 11.02 24.08 -14.69
N ASN A 406 12.15 24.59 -14.20
CA ASN A 406 13.38 24.70 -14.99
C ASN A 406 13.98 23.33 -15.39
N HIS A 407 13.54 22.22 -14.79
CA HIS A 407 13.97 20.86 -15.10
C HIS A 407 12.89 20.00 -15.76
N LEU A 408 11.83 20.61 -16.29
CA LEU A 408 10.69 19.92 -16.93
C LEU A 408 10.54 20.35 -18.39
N ASP A 409 10.23 19.39 -19.24
CA ASP A 409 9.79 19.59 -20.62
C ASP A 409 8.28 19.28 -20.81
N ASP A 410 7.64 18.70 -19.79
CA ASP A 410 6.22 18.32 -19.82
C ASP A 410 5.32 19.51 -19.44
N ASN A 411 4.63 20.08 -20.42
CA ASN A 411 3.76 21.23 -20.22
C ASN A 411 2.63 20.97 -19.23
N ARG A 412 2.10 19.72 -19.15
CA ARG A 412 1.05 19.37 -18.16
C ARG A 412 1.58 19.44 -16.74
N ALA A 413 2.81 18.98 -16.52
CA ALA A 413 3.48 19.10 -15.23
C ALA A 413 3.75 20.57 -14.84
N ILE A 414 4.15 21.40 -15.81
CA ILE A 414 4.38 22.84 -15.63
C ILE A 414 3.07 23.56 -15.27
N ASP A 415 1.98 23.28 -16.00
CA ASP A 415 0.66 23.84 -15.73
C ASP A 415 0.16 23.46 -14.33
N LEU A 416 0.35 22.18 -13.94
CA LEU A 416 -0.02 21.66 -12.63
C LEU A 416 0.69 22.41 -11.49
N LEU A 417 2.02 22.60 -11.61
CA LEU A 417 2.80 23.36 -10.63
C LEU A 417 2.39 24.83 -10.56
N ASN A 418 2.04 25.45 -11.69
CA ASN A 418 1.55 26.83 -11.74
C ASN A 418 0.15 26.94 -11.10
N ASP A 419 -0.73 25.94 -11.29
CA ASP A 419 -2.02 25.90 -10.59
C ASP A 419 -1.82 25.80 -9.09
N LEU A 420 -1.00 24.85 -8.59
CA LEU A 420 -0.69 24.73 -7.18
C LEU A 420 -0.13 26.04 -6.61
N LYS A 421 0.84 26.67 -7.29
CA LYS A 421 1.41 27.97 -6.90
C LYS A 421 0.34 29.05 -6.77
N THR A 422 -0.62 29.04 -7.69
CA THR A 422 -1.75 30.00 -7.70
C THR A 422 -2.70 29.74 -6.52
N GLN A 423 -3.04 28.48 -6.25
CA GLN A 423 -3.89 28.11 -5.12
C GLN A 423 -3.26 28.52 -3.79
N MET A 424 -1.98 28.17 -3.56
CA MET A 424 -1.27 28.49 -2.34
C MET A 424 -1.11 30.00 -2.08
N LYS A 425 -1.02 30.83 -3.13
CA LYS A 425 -0.94 32.30 -3.01
C LYS A 425 -2.22 32.96 -2.52
N LYS A 426 -3.37 32.31 -2.65
CA LYS A 426 -4.68 32.85 -2.20
C LYS A 426 -4.77 32.89 -0.66
N ASP A 427 -4.01 32.06 0.01
CA ASP A 427 -4.06 31.92 1.47
C ASP A 427 -2.82 32.56 2.12
N LYS A 428 -3.07 33.28 3.20
CA LYS A 428 -1.99 33.85 4.01
C LYS A 428 -1.29 32.74 4.79
N LEU A 429 0.00 32.89 4.98
CA LEU A 429 0.77 32.04 5.86
C LEU A 429 0.29 32.21 7.30
N SER A 430 0.06 31.11 8.00
CA SER A 430 -0.27 31.13 9.44
C SER A 430 0.91 31.67 10.26
N GLU A 431 0.64 32.15 11.45
CA GLU A 431 1.70 32.49 12.40
C GLU A 431 2.56 31.26 12.68
N ASN A 432 3.87 31.39 12.56
CA ASN A 432 4.84 30.29 12.65
C ASN A 432 4.59 29.12 11.65
N GLY A 433 3.88 29.38 10.57
CA GLY A 433 3.62 28.40 9.53
C GLY A 433 4.80 28.22 8.57
N PHE A 434 5.03 26.99 8.13
CA PHE A 434 6.04 26.64 7.13
C PHE A 434 5.40 25.85 5.99
N ARG A 435 5.75 26.19 4.75
CA ARG A 435 5.19 25.55 3.55
C ARG A 435 6.22 24.69 2.83
N GLY A 436 5.75 23.53 2.37
CA GLY A 436 6.51 22.64 1.49
C GLY A 436 5.68 22.25 0.28
N ILE A 437 6.33 21.94 -0.83
CA ILE A 437 5.70 21.52 -2.07
C ILE A 437 6.39 20.29 -2.64
N ALA A 438 5.63 19.48 -3.38
CA ALA A 438 6.15 18.38 -4.17
C ALA A 438 5.18 18.03 -5.31
N PHE A 439 5.65 17.31 -6.33
CA PHE A 439 4.78 16.81 -7.38
C PHE A 439 5.30 15.51 -7.96
N SER A 440 4.44 14.78 -8.68
CA SER A 440 4.83 13.67 -9.52
C SER A 440 3.79 13.36 -10.60
N ARG A 441 4.19 12.58 -11.61
CA ARG A 441 3.30 11.82 -12.46
C ARG A 441 3.39 10.35 -12.07
N TYR A 442 2.29 9.77 -11.63
CA TYR A 442 2.30 8.38 -11.17
C TYR A 442 2.64 7.40 -12.31
N LYS A 443 3.64 6.53 -12.10
CA LYS A 443 4.20 5.62 -13.13
C LYS A 443 4.68 6.32 -14.41
N ASN A 444 4.85 7.63 -14.41
CA ASN A 444 5.11 8.45 -15.61
C ASN A 444 4.12 8.23 -16.79
N SER A 445 2.99 7.58 -16.53
CA SER A 445 1.95 7.27 -17.51
C SER A 445 0.53 7.51 -17.02
N ALA A 446 0.32 7.60 -15.71
CA ALA A 446 -0.99 7.90 -15.10
C ALA A 446 -1.14 9.40 -14.79
N SER A 447 -2.00 9.73 -13.81
CA SER A 447 -2.31 11.12 -13.46
C SER A 447 -1.13 11.86 -12.82
N TYR A 448 -1.15 13.17 -12.97
CA TYR A 448 -0.24 14.10 -12.32
C TYR A 448 -0.87 14.60 -11.03
N CYS A 449 -0.06 14.76 -10.00
CA CYS A 449 -0.51 15.32 -8.74
C CYS A 449 0.59 16.20 -8.13
N ALA A 450 0.23 17.41 -7.72
CA ALA A 450 1.10 18.31 -6.97
C ALA A 450 0.45 18.62 -5.63
N VAL A 451 1.24 18.62 -4.57
CA VAL A 451 0.80 18.84 -3.19
C VAL A 451 1.62 19.96 -2.57
N GLY A 452 0.92 20.90 -1.95
CA GLY A 452 1.47 21.88 -1.04
C GLY A 452 0.92 21.64 0.36
N VAL A 453 1.76 21.72 1.37
CA VAL A 453 1.30 21.68 2.77
C VAL A 453 1.79 22.91 3.53
N GLU A 454 1.03 23.28 4.54
CA GLU A 454 1.43 24.21 5.58
C GLU A 454 1.35 23.48 6.92
N LEU A 455 2.40 23.57 7.71
CA LEU A 455 2.48 23.00 9.05
C LEU A 455 3.13 23.97 10.02
N THR A 456 2.91 23.73 11.31
CA THR A 456 3.64 24.33 12.42
C THR A 456 4.37 23.25 13.19
N VAL A 457 5.44 23.65 13.89
CA VAL A 457 6.18 22.77 14.80
C VAL A 457 6.28 23.47 16.13
N SER A 458 5.86 22.81 17.21
CA SER A 458 5.93 23.35 18.57
C SER A 458 7.37 23.30 19.12
N ASP A 459 7.62 23.97 20.26
CA ASP A 459 8.90 23.89 20.97
C ASP A 459 9.25 22.45 21.40
N ASN A 460 8.24 21.60 21.58
CA ASN A 460 8.39 20.18 21.88
C ASN A 460 8.53 19.31 20.62
N VAL A 461 8.68 19.92 19.44
CA VAL A 461 8.84 19.23 18.15
C VAL A 461 7.59 18.44 17.72
N GLU A 462 6.41 18.82 18.21
CA GLU A 462 5.15 18.28 17.71
C GLU A 462 4.75 18.96 16.40
N VAL A 463 4.40 18.16 15.41
CA VAL A 463 4.04 18.61 14.06
C VAL A 463 2.54 18.69 13.92
N GLU A 464 2.03 19.85 13.52
CA GLU A 464 0.62 20.06 13.24
C GLU A 464 0.42 20.51 11.78
N LEU A 465 -0.35 19.74 11.01
CA LEU A 465 -0.75 20.11 9.66
C LEU A 465 -1.87 21.15 9.74
N LYS A 466 -1.68 22.32 9.15
CA LYS A 466 -2.66 23.42 9.13
C LYS A 466 -3.52 23.39 7.88
N GLN A 467 -2.89 23.23 6.73
CA GLN A 467 -3.57 23.27 5.44
C GLN A 467 -2.83 22.45 4.39
N ALA A 468 -3.58 21.89 3.46
CA ALA A 468 -3.08 21.23 2.27
C ALA A 468 -3.77 21.77 1.00
N TRP A 469 -3.00 21.90 -0.08
CA TRP A 469 -3.47 22.23 -1.42
C TRP A 469 -3.06 21.09 -2.33
N ILE A 470 -4.01 20.59 -3.11
CA ILE A 470 -3.79 19.49 -4.04
C ILE A 470 -4.23 19.95 -5.42
N SER A 471 -3.31 19.95 -6.38
CA SER A 471 -3.64 20.13 -7.80
C SER A 471 -3.50 18.78 -8.50
N VAL A 472 -4.52 18.37 -9.25
CA VAL A 472 -4.55 17.08 -9.95
C VAL A 472 -4.96 17.24 -11.40
N ASP A 473 -4.24 16.56 -12.31
CA ASP A 473 -4.55 16.43 -13.73
C ASP A 473 -4.68 14.95 -14.08
N ALA A 474 -5.93 14.52 -14.27
CA ALA A 474 -6.31 13.14 -14.63
C ALA A 474 -6.73 13.01 -16.11
N GLY A 475 -6.36 13.96 -16.97
CA GLY A 475 -6.89 14.04 -18.32
C GLY A 475 -8.29 14.64 -18.34
N GLU A 476 -9.17 14.10 -19.15
CA GLU A 476 -10.58 14.49 -19.15
C GLU A 476 -11.26 14.00 -17.85
N VAL A 477 -12.08 14.87 -17.26
CA VAL A 477 -12.75 14.60 -15.99
C VAL A 477 -14.10 13.93 -16.24
N ALA A 478 -14.20 12.65 -15.95
CA ALA A 478 -15.46 11.92 -16.03
C ALA A 478 -16.31 12.05 -14.74
N PHE A 479 -15.66 12.10 -13.57
CA PHE A 479 -16.33 12.16 -12.27
C PHE A 479 -15.46 12.95 -11.28
N LYS A 480 -15.76 14.24 -11.13
CA LYS A 480 -14.96 15.19 -10.36
C LYS A 480 -14.92 14.84 -8.87
N GLU A 481 -16.06 14.56 -8.27
CA GLU A 481 -16.19 14.22 -6.85
C GLU A 481 -15.42 12.93 -6.50
N GLY A 482 -15.39 11.98 -7.44
CA GLY A 482 -14.59 10.76 -7.30
C GLY A 482 -13.08 11.03 -7.33
N ILE A 483 -12.62 11.97 -8.16
CA ILE A 483 -11.23 12.42 -8.17
C ILE A 483 -10.89 13.11 -6.85
N GLU A 484 -11.71 14.06 -6.41
CA GLU A 484 -11.52 14.77 -5.13
C GLU A 484 -11.45 13.78 -3.95
N ALA A 485 -12.40 12.85 -3.84
CA ALA A 485 -12.41 11.82 -2.80
C ALA A 485 -11.15 10.94 -2.81
N GLN A 486 -10.64 10.56 -4.00
CA GLN A 486 -9.42 9.75 -4.12
C GLN A 486 -8.16 10.51 -3.69
N VAL A 487 -8.03 11.77 -4.05
CA VAL A 487 -6.84 12.56 -3.69
C VAL A 487 -6.89 13.04 -2.25
N GLU A 488 -8.04 13.40 -1.71
CA GLU A 488 -8.20 13.76 -0.30
C GLU A 488 -7.94 12.57 0.62
N GLY A 489 -8.60 11.44 0.37
CA GLY A 489 -8.37 10.21 1.13
C GLY A 489 -6.94 9.67 0.98
N GLY A 490 -6.34 9.81 -0.20
CA GLY A 490 -4.94 9.44 -0.42
C GLY A 490 -3.95 10.38 0.26
N PHE A 491 -4.26 11.68 0.35
CA PHE A 491 -3.48 12.64 1.12
C PHE A 491 -3.53 12.32 2.61
N ILE A 492 -4.71 12.10 3.19
CA ILE A 492 -4.89 11.75 4.61
C ILE A 492 -4.09 10.49 4.94
N GLN A 493 -4.23 9.45 4.14
CA GLN A 493 -3.47 8.20 4.33
C GLN A 493 -1.96 8.41 4.26
N ALA A 494 -1.46 9.16 3.28
CA ALA A 494 -0.04 9.41 3.12
C ALA A 494 0.53 10.36 4.18
N ALA A 495 -0.27 11.32 4.66
CA ALA A 495 0.07 12.16 5.81
C ALA A 495 0.19 11.32 7.09
N SER A 496 -0.74 10.38 7.30
CA SER A 496 -0.69 9.41 8.39
C SER A 496 0.60 8.57 8.34
N TRP A 497 0.91 7.97 7.19
CA TRP A 497 2.16 7.22 6.99
C TRP A 497 3.41 8.06 7.26
N SER A 498 3.36 9.33 6.89
CA SER A 498 4.52 10.23 7.03
C SER A 498 4.76 10.68 8.46
N LEU A 499 3.71 10.83 9.28
CA LEU A 499 3.78 11.46 10.60
C LEU A 499 3.70 10.48 11.76
N TYR A 500 2.97 9.35 11.60
CA TYR A 500 2.59 8.51 12.73
C TYR A 500 2.93 7.03 12.56
N GLU A 501 2.84 6.48 11.33
CA GLU A 501 2.73 5.05 11.13
C GLU A 501 4.06 4.33 11.00
N GLN A 502 4.22 3.27 11.78
CA GLN A 502 5.35 2.35 11.75
C GLN A 502 4.92 1.01 12.33
N VAL A 503 5.32 -0.10 11.72
CA VAL A 503 5.17 -1.43 12.32
C VAL A 503 6.33 -1.67 13.26
N ASP A 504 6.02 -1.75 14.55
CA ASP A 504 6.99 -2.10 15.59
C ASP A 504 7.00 -3.61 15.84
N PHE A 505 8.19 -4.16 15.96
CA PHE A 505 8.42 -5.59 16.21
C PHE A 505 9.76 -5.82 16.93
N ASP A 506 9.88 -6.95 17.58
CA ASP A 506 11.12 -7.40 18.23
C ASP A 506 11.61 -8.76 17.67
N ASN A 507 12.48 -9.42 18.40
CA ASN A 507 13.01 -10.74 18.01
C ASN A 507 11.95 -11.86 18.03
N ASN A 508 10.81 -11.63 18.67
CA ASN A 508 9.82 -12.67 18.97
C ASN A 508 8.48 -12.41 18.29
N GLU A 509 8.02 -11.16 18.27
CA GLU A 509 6.68 -10.82 17.87
C GLU A 509 6.54 -9.41 17.26
N ILE A 510 5.38 -9.16 16.65
CA ILE A 510 4.97 -7.83 16.21
C ILE A 510 4.29 -7.15 17.41
N LEU A 511 4.72 -5.92 17.72
CA LEU A 511 4.27 -5.14 18.86
C LEU A 511 3.05 -4.27 18.52
N SER A 512 2.92 -3.88 17.26
CA SER A 512 1.81 -3.06 16.74
C SER A 512 0.51 -3.88 16.57
N LYS A 513 -0.06 -4.39 17.67
CA LYS A 513 -1.20 -5.35 17.67
C LYS A 513 -2.57 -4.71 17.49
N ASP A 514 -2.68 -3.42 17.78
CA ASP A 514 -3.92 -2.65 17.79
C ASP A 514 -3.65 -1.18 17.42
N TRP A 515 -4.66 -0.32 17.54
CA TRP A 515 -4.53 1.11 17.26
C TRP A 515 -3.73 1.89 18.30
N ASP A 516 -3.51 1.34 19.51
CA ASP A 516 -2.62 1.94 20.49
C ASP A 516 -1.15 1.68 20.14
N GLY A 517 -0.85 0.50 19.60
CA GLY A 517 0.48 0.10 19.12
C GLY A 517 0.79 0.51 17.67
N TYR A 518 -0.23 0.84 16.87
CA TYR A 518 -0.09 1.34 15.51
C TYR A 518 -0.94 2.60 15.32
N LYS A 519 -0.33 3.74 15.60
CA LYS A 519 -1.02 5.03 15.55
C LYS A 519 -1.26 5.48 14.13
N ILE A 520 -2.45 6.00 13.88
CA ILE A 520 -2.87 6.64 12.63
C ILE A 520 -3.29 8.10 12.90
N ILE A 521 -3.43 8.89 11.84
CA ILE A 521 -3.95 10.25 11.95
C ILE A 521 -5.40 10.23 12.47
N GLU A 522 -5.69 11.05 13.45
CA GLU A 522 -7.04 11.22 14.01
C GLU A 522 -7.78 12.38 13.33
N PHE A 523 -9.11 12.43 13.47
CA PHE A 523 -9.95 13.45 12.83
C PHE A 523 -9.53 14.88 13.18
N ASP A 524 -9.13 15.11 14.42
CA ASP A 524 -8.73 16.43 14.91
C ASP A 524 -7.39 16.92 14.32
N ASN A 525 -6.59 16.00 13.77
CA ASN A 525 -5.29 16.28 13.17
C ASN A 525 -5.35 16.39 11.62
N ILE A 526 -6.54 16.23 11.03
CA ILE A 526 -6.72 16.38 9.59
C ILE A 526 -6.72 17.88 9.24
N PRO A 527 -5.83 18.35 8.33
CA PRO A 527 -5.80 19.76 7.95
C PRO A 527 -6.99 20.14 7.07
N LEU A 528 -7.20 21.44 6.86
CA LEU A 528 -8.08 21.91 5.79
C LEU A 528 -7.48 21.54 4.44
N ILE A 529 -8.18 20.71 3.66
CA ILE A 529 -7.74 20.27 2.32
C ILE A 529 -8.49 21.09 1.26
N LYS A 530 -7.75 21.62 0.27
CA LYS A 530 -8.27 22.31 -0.90
C LYS A 530 -7.80 21.61 -2.16
N THR A 531 -8.73 21.05 -2.92
CA THR A 531 -8.43 20.32 -4.16
C THR A 531 -8.79 21.15 -5.39
N SER A 532 -7.87 21.21 -6.36
CA SER A 532 -8.05 21.78 -7.70
C SER A 532 -7.91 20.67 -8.74
N VAL A 533 -8.98 20.46 -9.53
CA VAL A 533 -9.01 19.45 -10.58
C VAL A 533 -8.90 20.13 -11.93
N ILE A 534 -7.81 19.85 -12.67
CA ILE A 534 -7.59 20.37 -14.02
C ILE A 534 -8.29 19.44 -15.01
N ASN A 535 -9.33 19.96 -15.68
CA ASN A 535 -10.03 19.21 -16.72
C ASN A 535 -9.35 19.40 -18.09
N ARG A 536 -8.88 18.32 -18.70
CA ARG A 536 -8.24 18.28 -20.03
C ARG A 536 -9.19 17.63 -21.04
N VAL A 537 -10.21 18.34 -21.45
CA VAL A 537 -11.18 17.87 -22.46
C VAL A 537 -10.46 17.32 -23.70
N GLY A 538 -10.82 16.10 -24.12
CA GLY A 538 -10.22 15.39 -25.25
C GLY A 538 -8.91 14.64 -24.94
N PHE A 539 -8.41 14.69 -23.70
CA PHE A 539 -7.27 13.87 -23.28
C PHE A 539 -7.73 12.54 -22.66
N PRO A 540 -6.95 11.47 -22.79
CA PRO A 540 -7.28 10.19 -22.19
C PRO A 540 -7.53 10.31 -20.67
N TYR A 541 -8.53 9.58 -20.17
CA TYR A 541 -8.79 9.42 -18.74
C TYR A 541 -7.63 8.72 -18.05
N LEU A 542 -7.19 9.24 -16.91
CA LEU A 542 -6.08 8.68 -16.15
C LEU A 542 -6.53 8.32 -14.72
N GLY A 543 -6.07 7.19 -14.21
CA GLY A 543 -6.38 6.77 -12.84
C GLY A 543 -5.70 7.64 -11.79
N VAL A 544 -6.44 8.07 -10.76
CA VAL A 544 -5.97 8.98 -9.69
C VAL A 544 -5.74 8.30 -8.33
N GLY A 545 -6.11 7.02 -8.20
CA GLY A 545 -6.17 6.33 -6.90
C GLY A 545 -4.88 6.32 -6.09
N GLU A 546 -3.72 6.61 -6.71
CA GLU A 546 -2.41 6.45 -6.07
C GLU A 546 -1.47 7.66 -6.26
N ALA A 547 -1.88 8.69 -7.02
CA ALA A 547 -0.97 9.74 -7.47
C ALA A 547 -0.50 10.71 -6.36
N VAL A 548 -1.35 10.94 -5.35
CA VAL A 548 -1.13 11.97 -4.32
C VAL A 548 -0.11 11.57 -3.25
N ALA A 549 0.08 10.28 -2.99
CA ALA A 549 0.78 9.83 -1.78
C ALA A 549 2.26 10.24 -1.73
N GLY A 550 3.01 10.01 -2.81
CA GLY A 550 4.43 10.38 -2.86
C GLY A 550 4.66 11.89 -2.69
N PRO A 551 3.95 12.76 -3.45
CA PRO A 551 4.02 14.19 -3.25
C PRO A 551 3.63 14.64 -1.83
N THR A 552 2.68 13.97 -1.17
CA THR A 552 2.30 14.29 0.23
C THR A 552 3.47 14.09 1.18
N GLY A 553 4.11 12.91 1.18
CA GLY A 553 5.25 12.64 2.06
C GLY A 553 6.40 13.65 1.85
N ALA A 554 6.70 13.97 0.59
CA ALA A 554 7.74 14.94 0.27
C ALA A 554 7.37 16.38 0.68
N SER A 555 6.14 16.82 0.44
CA SER A 555 5.71 18.19 0.81
C SER A 555 5.77 18.41 2.33
N ILE A 556 5.40 17.40 3.13
CA ILE A 556 5.55 17.42 4.59
C ILE A 556 7.03 17.51 4.97
N SER A 557 7.90 16.65 4.41
CA SER A 557 9.34 16.68 4.66
C SER A 557 9.97 18.02 4.30
N ASN A 558 9.51 18.65 3.20
CA ASN A 558 10.01 19.94 2.73
C ASN A 558 9.58 21.12 3.64
N ALA A 559 8.36 21.07 4.16
CA ALA A 559 7.90 22.03 5.15
C ALA A 559 8.66 21.88 6.49
N LEU A 560 8.89 20.63 6.95
CA LEU A 560 9.68 20.35 8.15
C LEU A 560 11.12 20.86 8.06
N LYS A 561 11.79 20.69 6.89
CA LYS A 561 13.15 21.25 6.68
C LYS A 561 13.17 22.77 6.90
N ARG A 562 12.12 23.48 6.48
CA ARG A 562 12.01 24.93 6.68
C ARG A 562 11.72 25.30 8.13
N ALA A 563 10.95 24.48 8.84
CA ALA A 563 10.63 24.68 10.25
C ALA A 563 11.83 24.41 11.18
N LEU A 564 12.53 23.29 10.92
CA LEU A 564 13.59 22.79 11.81
C LEU A 564 15.00 23.28 11.42
N GLY A 565 15.18 23.78 10.19
CA GLY A 565 16.52 24.08 9.65
C GLY A 565 17.31 22.84 9.21
N GLU A 566 16.91 21.64 9.65
CA GLU A 566 17.56 20.37 9.36
C GLU A 566 16.65 19.41 8.60
N ARG A 567 17.22 18.53 7.76
CA ARG A 567 16.51 17.52 7.00
C ARG A 567 16.32 16.25 7.83
N ILE A 568 15.06 15.91 8.13
CA ILE A 568 14.71 14.61 8.73
C ILE A 568 14.70 13.56 7.64
N LYS A 569 15.47 12.48 7.80
CA LYS A 569 15.75 11.47 6.77
C LYS A 569 15.02 10.14 6.97
N SER A 570 14.40 9.94 8.11
CA SER A 570 13.65 8.72 8.42
C SER A 570 12.22 9.04 8.84
N MET A 571 11.27 8.37 8.20
CA MET A 571 9.87 8.34 8.61
C MET A 571 9.66 7.33 9.75
N PRO A 572 8.55 7.45 10.50
CA PRO A 572 7.62 8.57 10.49
C PRO A 572 8.25 9.84 11.09
N PHE A 573 7.77 11.00 10.69
CA PHE A 573 8.16 12.30 11.25
C PHE A 573 7.47 12.55 12.59
N SER A 574 7.47 11.54 13.46
CA SER A 574 6.96 11.62 14.82
C SER A 574 7.90 12.44 15.70
N GLN A 575 7.36 13.00 16.79
CA GLN A 575 8.13 13.74 17.78
C GLN A 575 9.39 12.99 18.23
N GLU A 576 9.25 11.69 18.54
CA GLU A 576 10.35 10.82 18.96
C GLU A 576 11.44 10.71 17.88
N ASN A 577 11.03 10.36 16.64
CA ASN A 577 11.98 10.18 15.54
C ASN A 577 12.66 11.49 15.12
N ILE A 578 11.95 12.62 15.12
CA ILE A 578 12.55 13.93 14.85
C ILE A 578 13.58 14.24 15.93
N THR A 579 13.19 14.10 17.21
CA THR A 579 14.11 14.37 18.34
C THR A 579 15.36 13.49 18.25
N LYS A 580 15.20 12.20 18.00
CA LYS A 580 16.32 11.25 17.82
C LYS A 580 17.26 11.69 16.69
N GLN A 581 16.71 12.12 15.56
CA GLN A 581 17.55 12.54 14.41
C GLN A 581 18.21 13.92 14.59
N LEU A 582 17.62 14.80 15.41
CA LEU A 582 18.22 16.12 15.71
C LEU A 582 19.32 16.03 16.78
N LEU A 583 19.21 15.08 17.69
CA LEU A 583 20.20 14.91 18.78
C LEU A 583 21.38 14.00 18.41
N GLY A 584 21.31 13.28 17.27
CA GLY A 584 22.35 12.36 16.77
C GLY A 584 22.27 11.01 17.39
#